data_b6142a38313848cc196a23587750da37
#
_entry.id   b6142a38313848cc196a23587750da37
#
_cell.length_a   1.000
_cell.length_b   1.000
_cell.length_c   1.000
_cell.angle_alpha   90.00
_cell.angle_beta   90.00
_cell.angle_gamma   90.00
#
_symmetry.space_group_name_H-M   'P 1'
#
loop_
_entity.id
_entity.type
_entity.pdbx_description
1 polymer ?
#
loop_
_entity_poly.entity_id
_entity_poly.type
_entity_poly.pdbx_seq_one_letter_code
_entity_poly.pdbx_strand_id
1 'polypeptide(L)'
;EEMQIRDYVISVIKDTYGKFGFTSIETPCVENIANLSSKQGGDNEKLIFKILKRGEKLNVAAATTEEEVVDSGLRYDLTVPLVRYYSNNAASLPSPFKALQMGNVWRADRPQRGRYRQFMQCDIDILGEPSNLAEIELILATTTTLGKLGFKNFQIRINERRILKAMAAYSGFPEESYDSVFITLDKMDKIGLEGVAEELEKEGFAKESIDTYLGLFKEITSDIEGVRYCKEKLKDVLDPKVAEDLETIISTVDSVKTADFKMSFDPTLVRGMSYYTGPIFEISMDEFCLLYTSPSPRDVEES
;
A
#
# COMPACT_ATOMS: atom_id res chain seq x y z
N GLU A 1 18.85 4.03 25.13
CA GLU A 1 17.56 3.34 25.37
C GLU A 1 16.82 3.11 24.04
N GLU A 2 16.56 4.15 23.23
CA GLU A 2 15.87 4.01 21.94
C GLU A 2 16.57 3.05 20.99
N MET A 3 17.89 3.08 20.88
CA MET A 3 18.64 2.14 20.03
C MET A 3 18.54 0.70 20.51
N GLN A 4 18.47 0.45 21.81
CA GLN A 4 18.28 -0.89 22.35
C GLN A 4 16.88 -1.45 21.97
N ILE A 5 15.85 -0.62 22.03
CA ILE A 5 14.49 -0.98 21.61
C ILE A 5 14.51 -1.28 20.10
N ARG A 6 15.14 -0.44 19.32
CA ARG A 6 15.26 -0.61 17.87
C ARG A 6 15.96 -1.91 17.51
N ASP A 7 17.09 -2.22 18.14
CA ASP A 7 17.87 -3.43 17.91
C ASP A 7 17.06 -4.67 18.29
N TYR A 8 16.30 -4.61 19.39
CA TYR A 8 15.38 -5.67 19.79
C TYR A 8 14.29 -5.89 18.72
N VAL A 9 13.61 -4.85 18.30
CA VAL A 9 12.58 -4.93 17.24
C VAL A 9 13.14 -5.51 15.96
N ILE A 10 14.30 -5.05 15.52
CA ILE A 10 15.00 -5.58 14.34
C ILE A 10 15.29 -7.07 14.48
N SER A 11 15.74 -7.50 15.65
CA SER A 11 16.04 -8.92 15.92
C SER A 11 14.79 -9.80 15.83
N VAL A 12 13.65 -9.34 16.38
CA VAL A 12 12.37 -10.05 16.31
C VAL A 12 11.87 -10.15 14.88
N ILE A 13 11.97 -9.07 14.11
CA ILE A 13 11.60 -9.01 12.69
C ILE A 13 12.42 -10.03 11.89
N LYS A 14 13.74 -9.99 12.00
CA LYS A 14 14.64 -10.90 11.27
C LYS A 14 14.39 -12.36 11.61
N ASP A 15 14.25 -12.69 12.90
CA ASP A 15 13.96 -14.06 13.34
C ASP A 15 12.62 -14.56 12.80
N THR A 16 11.58 -13.75 12.93
CA THR A 16 10.23 -14.15 12.53
C THR A 16 10.12 -14.29 11.01
N TYR A 17 10.54 -13.30 10.26
CA TYR A 17 10.48 -13.37 8.79
C TYR A 17 11.42 -14.42 8.22
N GLY A 18 12.57 -14.65 8.85
CA GLY A 18 13.45 -15.76 8.49
C GLY A 18 12.78 -17.13 8.61
N LYS A 19 11.97 -17.34 9.65
CA LYS A 19 11.17 -18.58 9.84
C LYS A 19 10.06 -18.75 8.81
N PHE A 20 9.57 -17.66 8.23
CA PHE A 20 8.66 -17.68 7.07
C PHE A 20 9.39 -17.86 5.74
N GLY A 21 10.72 -17.99 5.74
CA GLY A 21 11.52 -18.24 4.55
C GLY A 21 11.92 -16.98 3.76
N PHE A 22 11.77 -15.80 4.34
CA PHE A 22 12.25 -14.57 3.72
C PHE A 22 13.77 -14.46 3.84
N THR A 23 14.42 -14.16 2.71
CA THR A 23 15.87 -13.96 2.63
C THR A 23 16.21 -12.48 2.72
N SER A 24 17.10 -12.12 3.62
CA SER A 24 17.58 -10.74 3.73
C SER A 24 18.40 -10.36 2.51
N ILE A 25 18.06 -9.23 1.91
CA ILE A 25 18.84 -8.58 0.86
C ILE A 25 19.06 -7.11 1.23
N GLU A 26 20.08 -6.52 0.68
CA GLU A 26 20.37 -5.09 0.78
C GLU A 26 20.60 -4.52 -0.61
N THR A 27 20.02 -3.37 -0.87
CA THR A 27 20.15 -2.64 -2.12
C THR A 27 20.80 -1.28 -1.86
N PRO A 28 21.47 -0.67 -2.85
CA PRO A 28 22.06 0.65 -2.68
C PRO A 28 21.05 1.73 -2.30
N CYS A 29 21.48 2.67 -1.46
CA CYS A 29 20.65 3.84 -1.09
C CYS A 29 20.53 4.85 -2.24
N VAL A 30 21.51 4.88 -3.12
CA VAL A 30 21.57 5.76 -4.30
C VAL A 30 21.15 4.96 -5.52
N GLU A 31 20.15 5.44 -6.22
CA GLU A 31 19.62 4.86 -7.45
C GLU A 31 19.78 5.83 -8.62
N ASN A 32 19.85 5.29 -9.82
CA ASN A 32 19.76 6.09 -11.03
C ASN A 32 18.40 6.81 -11.07
N ILE A 33 18.40 8.09 -11.39
CA ILE A 33 17.17 8.91 -11.40
C ILE A 33 16.11 8.31 -12.31
N ALA A 34 16.48 7.71 -13.42
CA ALA A 34 15.54 7.07 -14.35
C ALA A 34 14.77 5.88 -13.74
N ASN A 35 15.34 5.22 -12.71
CA ASN A 35 14.67 4.15 -11.98
C ASN A 35 13.70 4.68 -10.92
N LEU A 36 14.00 5.86 -10.35
CA LEU A 36 13.18 6.49 -9.32
C LEU A 36 12.02 7.29 -9.91
N SER A 37 12.23 7.92 -11.06
CA SER A 37 11.19 8.66 -11.77
C SER A 37 10.30 7.70 -12.54
N SER A 38 9.01 7.69 -12.21
CA SER A 38 8.06 6.87 -12.95
C SER A 38 7.72 7.54 -14.29
N LYS A 39 7.61 6.74 -15.35
CA LYS A 39 7.17 7.22 -16.67
C LYS A 39 5.77 7.86 -16.65
N GLN A 40 5.05 7.72 -15.56
CA GLN A 40 3.67 8.21 -15.41
C GLN A 40 3.59 9.58 -14.72
N GLY A 41 4.74 10.19 -14.35
CA GLY A 41 4.78 11.48 -13.65
C GLY A 41 3.88 11.43 -12.42
N GLY A 42 4.40 11.32 -11.24
CA GLY A 42 3.58 11.23 -10.03
C GLY A 42 4.09 12.15 -8.95
N ASP A 43 3.28 12.34 -7.92
CA ASP A 43 3.66 13.10 -6.73
C ASP A 43 4.93 12.55 -6.06
N ASN A 44 5.25 11.29 -6.29
CA ASN A 44 6.49 10.67 -5.81
C ASN A 44 7.77 11.34 -6.33
N GLU A 45 7.75 11.93 -7.53
CA GLU A 45 8.92 12.62 -8.07
C GLU A 45 9.31 13.84 -7.23
N LYS A 46 8.32 14.50 -6.64
CA LYS A 46 8.54 15.65 -5.73
C LYS A 46 9.20 15.23 -4.41
N LEU A 47 9.12 13.95 -4.07
CA LEU A 47 9.68 13.39 -2.82
C LEU A 47 11.15 12.97 -2.95
N ILE A 48 11.71 12.93 -4.15
CA ILE A 48 13.06 12.43 -4.40
C ILE A 48 14.09 13.48 -3.99
N PHE A 49 15.00 13.10 -3.10
CA PHE A 49 16.25 13.84 -2.91
C PHE A 49 17.19 13.54 -4.08
N LYS A 50 17.32 14.48 -4.99
CA LYS A 50 18.10 14.34 -6.21
C LYS A 50 19.58 14.63 -5.95
N ILE A 51 20.45 13.92 -6.66
CA ILE A 51 21.91 14.01 -6.53
C ILE A 51 22.47 14.53 -7.85
N LEU A 52 23.26 15.59 -7.76
CA LEU A 52 23.90 16.20 -8.92
C LEU A 52 24.97 15.28 -9.50
N LYS A 53 25.14 15.35 -10.82
CA LYS A 53 26.27 14.79 -11.54
C LYS A 53 27.59 15.25 -10.94
N ARG A 54 28.68 14.55 -11.23
CA ARG A 54 29.99 14.86 -10.68
C ARG A 54 31.02 15.13 -11.78
N GLY A 55 32.03 15.93 -11.43
CA GLY A 55 33.16 16.22 -12.30
C GLY A 55 32.75 16.96 -13.60
N GLU A 56 33.37 16.59 -14.70
CA GLU A 56 33.15 17.24 -16.00
C GLU A 56 31.72 17.12 -16.54
N LYS A 57 30.94 16.17 -16.02
CA LYS A 57 29.53 15.99 -16.39
C LYS A 57 28.59 17.03 -15.76
N LEU A 58 29.07 17.78 -14.76
CA LEU A 58 28.28 18.79 -14.07
C LEU A 58 28.60 20.19 -14.61
N ASN A 59 27.67 20.77 -15.33
CA ASN A 59 27.75 22.16 -15.78
C ASN A 59 26.48 22.94 -15.43
N VAL A 60 26.39 23.38 -14.19
CA VAL A 60 25.23 24.09 -13.66
C VAL A 60 25.01 25.42 -14.39
N ALA A 61 26.09 26.10 -14.80
CA ALA A 61 25.98 27.40 -15.45
C ALA A 61 25.37 27.35 -16.86
N ALA A 62 25.53 26.21 -17.54
CA ALA A 62 24.99 26.00 -18.91
C ALA A 62 23.69 25.20 -18.93
N ALA A 63 23.30 24.59 -17.80
CA ALA A 63 22.10 23.75 -17.74
C ALA A 63 20.82 24.59 -17.85
N THR A 64 19.91 24.11 -18.64
CA THR A 64 18.57 24.67 -18.84
C THR A 64 17.48 23.80 -18.24
N THR A 65 17.79 22.52 -18.01
CA THR A 65 16.88 21.54 -17.39
C THR A 65 17.56 20.80 -16.26
N GLU A 66 16.75 20.19 -15.40
CA GLU A 66 17.22 19.42 -14.26
C GLU A 66 17.97 18.14 -14.69
N GLU A 67 17.52 17.48 -15.75
CA GLU A 67 18.10 16.25 -16.29
C GLU A 67 19.54 16.46 -16.77
N GLU A 68 19.90 17.68 -17.12
CA GLU A 68 21.29 18.01 -17.53
C GLU A 68 22.26 17.99 -16.35
N VAL A 69 21.77 18.18 -15.13
CA VAL A 69 22.60 18.27 -13.91
C VAL A 69 22.41 17.13 -12.93
N VAL A 70 21.32 16.34 -13.03
CA VAL A 70 21.00 15.23 -12.11
C VAL A 70 21.12 13.90 -12.85
N ASP A 71 21.69 12.88 -12.19
CA ASP A 71 21.74 11.51 -12.71
C ASP A 71 21.29 10.46 -11.70
N SER A 72 21.20 10.83 -10.43
CA SER A 72 20.91 9.92 -9.31
C SER A 72 20.00 10.56 -8.29
N GLY A 73 19.48 9.75 -7.37
CA GLY A 73 18.71 10.21 -6.23
C GLY A 73 18.79 9.24 -5.06
N LEU A 74 18.34 9.65 -3.90
CA LEU A 74 18.15 8.77 -2.77
C LEU A 74 16.83 8.01 -2.93
N ARG A 75 16.85 6.71 -2.64
CA ARG A 75 15.63 5.89 -2.66
C ARG A 75 14.60 6.42 -1.68
N TYR A 76 13.34 6.51 -2.10
CA TYR A 76 12.21 6.92 -1.27
C TYR A 76 11.39 5.74 -0.74
N ASP A 77 11.62 4.54 -1.24
CA ASP A 77 11.10 3.26 -0.77
C ASP A 77 12.13 2.13 -1.02
N LEU A 78 11.79 0.91 -0.63
CA LEU A 78 12.59 -0.27 -0.89
C LEU A 78 12.06 -1.10 -2.08
N THR A 79 10.88 -0.79 -2.60
CA THR A 79 10.25 -1.52 -3.70
C THR A 79 10.93 -1.25 -5.04
N VAL A 80 11.24 0.01 -5.36
CA VAL A 80 11.92 0.36 -6.62
C VAL A 80 13.29 -0.31 -6.72
N PRO A 81 14.16 -0.25 -5.70
CA PRO A 81 15.42 -0.99 -5.70
C PRO A 81 15.25 -2.50 -5.84
N LEU A 82 14.24 -3.09 -5.20
CA LEU A 82 13.94 -4.51 -5.30
C LEU A 82 13.54 -4.90 -6.74
N VAL A 83 12.64 -4.15 -7.36
CA VAL A 83 12.20 -4.41 -8.73
C VAL A 83 13.38 -4.36 -9.70
N ARG A 84 14.25 -3.38 -9.56
CA ARG A 84 15.49 -3.29 -10.35
C ARG A 84 16.41 -4.50 -10.12
N TYR A 85 16.62 -4.87 -8.86
CA TYR A 85 17.43 -6.04 -8.49
C TYR A 85 16.85 -7.32 -9.09
N TYR A 86 15.54 -7.54 -8.89
CA TYR A 86 14.85 -8.71 -9.40
C TYR A 86 14.91 -8.78 -10.94
N SER A 87 14.63 -7.68 -11.62
CA SER A 87 14.68 -7.62 -13.09
C SER A 87 16.04 -8.00 -13.67
N ASN A 88 17.10 -7.61 -12.98
CA ASN A 88 18.47 -7.91 -13.42
C ASN A 88 18.95 -9.32 -13.06
N ASN A 89 18.32 -10.01 -12.11
CA ASN A 89 18.78 -11.27 -11.56
C ASN A 89 17.73 -12.40 -11.59
N ALA A 90 16.56 -12.20 -12.17
CA ALA A 90 15.43 -13.12 -12.10
C ALA A 90 15.79 -14.57 -12.51
N ALA A 91 16.66 -14.74 -13.50
CA ALA A 91 17.08 -16.07 -13.97
C ALA A 91 17.89 -16.87 -12.94
N SER A 92 18.51 -16.20 -11.96
CA SER A 92 19.35 -16.81 -10.93
C SER A 92 18.71 -16.85 -9.55
N LEU A 93 17.57 -16.20 -9.39
CA LEU A 93 16.84 -16.16 -8.12
C LEU A 93 15.85 -17.33 -8.01
N PRO A 94 15.54 -17.78 -6.79
CA PRO A 94 14.50 -18.81 -6.61
C PRO A 94 13.12 -18.28 -7.02
N SER A 95 12.22 -19.19 -7.37
CA SER A 95 10.81 -18.85 -7.62
C SER A 95 9.92 -19.75 -6.75
N PRO A 96 9.08 -19.19 -5.88
CA PRO A 96 8.95 -17.74 -5.59
C PRO A 96 10.20 -17.16 -4.90
N PHE A 97 10.49 -15.90 -5.16
CA PHE A 97 11.52 -15.14 -4.46
C PHE A 97 10.92 -14.37 -3.31
N LYS A 98 11.36 -14.67 -2.10
CA LYS A 98 10.86 -14.08 -0.85
C LYS A 98 11.96 -13.22 -0.24
N ALA A 99 11.82 -11.92 -0.33
CA ALA A 99 12.82 -10.95 0.08
C ALA A 99 12.40 -10.23 1.37
N LEU A 100 13.36 -10.04 2.27
CA LEU A 100 13.30 -9.12 3.40
C LEU A 100 14.30 -8.01 3.17
N GLN A 101 13.85 -6.78 3.17
CA GLN A 101 14.70 -5.60 3.15
C GLN A 101 14.46 -4.74 4.38
N MET A 102 15.54 -4.30 5.01
CA MET A 102 15.50 -3.34 6.11
C MET A 102 16.52 -2.26 5.82
N GLY A 103 16.07 -1.03 5.68
CA GLY A 103 16.99 0.06 5.36
C GLY A 103 16.34 1.44 5.42
N ASN A 104 17.18 2.44 5.44
CA ASN A 104 16.75 3.82 5.41
C ASN A 104 16.23 4.20 4.02
N VAL A 105 15.19 5.00 4.03
CA VAL A 105 14.63 5.68 2.86
C VAL A 105 14.51 7.17 3.14
N TRP A 106 14.43 7.97 2.08
CA TRP A 106 14.42 9.42 2.19
C TRP A 106 13.27 10.00 1.38
N ARG A 107 12.51 10.88 2.00
CA ARG A 107 11.41 11.61 1.35
C ARG A 107 11.54 13.08 1.64
N ALA A 108 11.48 13.91 0.60
CA ALA A 108 11.59 15.37 0.71
C ALA A 108 10.28 16.01 1.20
N ASP A 109 9.51 15.31 2.00
CA ASP A 109 8.30 15.82 2.65
C ASP A 109 8.59 16.96 3.62
N ARG A 110 7.60 17.78 3.86
CA ARG A 110 7.66 18.78 4.95
C ARG A 110 7.72 18.03 6.28
N PRO A 111 8.77 18.26 7.10
CA PRO A 111 8.88 17.62 8.40
C PRO A 111 7.73 18.02 9.33
N GLN A 112 7.12 17.03 9.97
CA GLN A 112 6.11 17.22 11.01
C GLN A 112 6.15 16.06 12.00
N ARG A 113 5.36 16.14 13.07
CA ARG A 113 5.34 15.07 14.07
C ARG A 113 4.97 13.73 13.44
N GLY A 114 5.85 12.74 13.60
CA GLY A 114 5.68 11.41 13.02
C GLY A 114 6.10 11.29 11.54
N ARG A 115 6.50 12.39 10.89
CA ARG A 115 7.07 12.40 9.54
C ARG A 115 8.50 12.90 9.53
N TYR A 116 9.38 12.02 9.14
CA TYR A 116 10.81 12.34 9.04
C TYR A 116 11.24 12.22 7.57
N ARG A 117 12.21 13.05 7.18
CA ARG A 117 12.81 12.98 5.85
C ARG A 117 13.67 11.74 5.64
N GLN A 118 14.17 11.16 6.74
CA GLN A 118 14.82 9.85 6.75
C GLN A 118 14.16 8.96 7.78
N PHE A 119 13.80 7.75 7.39
CA PHE A 119 13.26 6.74 8.30
C PHE A 119 13.61 5.34 7.78
N MET A 120 13.52 4.36 8.66
CA MET A 120 13.76 2.96 8.29
C MET A 120 12.45 2.31 7.85
N GLN A 121 12.48 1.68 6.69
CA GLN A 121 11.47 0.73 6.25
C GLN A 121 11.92 -0.71 6.53
N CYS A 122 10.94 -1.59 6.74
CA CYS A 122 11.11 -3.01 6.82
C CYS A 122 10.06 -3.64 5.91
N ASP A 123 10.50 -4.09 4.75
CA ASP A 123 9.63 -4.61 3.70
C ASP A 123 9.85 -6.09 3.51
N ILE A 124 8.76 -6.83 3.36
CA ILE A 124 8.78 -8.22 2.89
C ILE A 124 8.01 -8.30 1.57
N ASP A 125 8.61 -8.97 0.60
CA ASP A 125 8.06 -9.09 -0.74
C ASP A 125 8.12 -10.55 -1.21
N ILE A 126 7.09 -10.97 -1.93
CA ILE A 126 7.03 -12.28 -2.59
C ILE A 126 6.82 -12.05 -4.07
N LEU A 127 7.79 -12.50 -4.88
CA LEU A 127 7.73 -12.38 -6.34
C LEU A 127 7.67 -13.78 -6.96
N GLY A 128 6.72 -13.97 -7.87
CA GLY A 128 6.58 -15.23 -8.59
C GLY A 128 5.60 -16.24 -7.98
N GLU A 129 4.81 -15.84 -6.98
CA GLU A 129 3.70 -16.65 -6.46
C GLU A 129 2.36 -16.06 -6.95
N PRO A 130 1.66 -16.73 -7.88
CA PRO A 130 0.42 -16.20 -8.45
C PRO A 130 -0.84 -16.52 -7.65
N SER A 131 -0.74 -17.33 -6.61
CA SER A 131 -1.90 -17.75 -5.80
C SER A 131 -2.07 -16.87 -4.55
N ASN A 132 -3.21 -17.04 -3.87
CA ASN A 132 -3.51 -16.36 -2.60
C ASN A 132 -2.55 -16.70 -1.45
N LEU A 133 -1.65 -17.65 -1.65
CA LEU A 133 -0.64 -18.00 -0.65
C LEU A 133 0.30 -16.82 -0.36
N ALA A 134 0.58 -15.97 -1.34
CA ALA A 134 1.42 -14.79 -1.13
C ALA A 134 0.77 -13.84 -0.12
N GLU A 135 -0.49 -13.47 -0.32
CA GLU A 135 -1.21 -12.58 0.59
C GLU A 135 -1.38 -13.18 1.98
N ILE A 136 -1.77 -14.44 2.06
CA ILE A 136 -1.93 -15.16 3.34
C ILE A 136 -0.61 -15.17 4.10
N GLU A 137 0.48 -15.46 3.44
CA GLU A 137 1.80 -15.54 4.08
C GLU A 137 2.30 -14.18 4.53
N LEU A 138 2.11 -13.13 3.73
CA LEU A 138 2.45 -11.75 4.12
C LEU A 138 1.67 -11.30 5.36
N ILE A 139 0.37 -11.57 5.41
CA ILE A 139 -0.47 -11.25 6.57
C ILE A 139 -0.01 -12.01 7.80
N LEU A 140 0.21 -13.32 7.69
CA LEU A 140 0.63 -14.14 8.83
C LEU A 140 2.02 -13.77 9.34
N ALA A 141 2.98 -13.52 8.45
CA ALA A 141 4.32 -13.11 8.83
C ALA A 141 4.31 -11.77 9.58
N THR A 142 3.58 -10.79 9.07
CA THR A 142 3.47 -9.46 9.68
C THR A 142 2.75 -9.51 11.02
N THR A 143 1.62 -10.19 11.11
CA THR A 143 0.83 -10.28 12.35
C THR A 143 1.53 -11.11 13.42
N THR A 144 2.22 -12.17 13.03
CA THR A 144 3.05 -12.96 13.97
C THR A 144 4.17 -12.11 14.56
N THR A 145 4.81 -11.29 13.76
CA THR A 145 5.85 -10.36 14.22
C THR A 145 5.28 -9.34 15.22
N LEU A 146 4.15 -8.74 14.90
CA LEU A 146 3.48 -7.80 15.82
C LEU A 146 3.08 -8.46 17.13
N GLY A 147 2.55 -9.67 17.08
CA GLY A 147 2.21 -10.44 18.28
C GLY A 147 3.43 -10.72 19.16
N LYS A 148 4.58 -11.08 18.57
CA LYS A 148 5.84 -11.27 19.29
C LYS A 148 6.40 -9.99 19.91
N LEU A 149 6.10 -8.84 19.30
CA LEU A 149 6.44 -7.53 19.85
C LEU A 149 5.47 -7.07 20.97
N GLY A 150 4.44 -7.87 21.27
CA GLY A 150 3.50 -7.60 22.35
C GLY A 150 2.25 -6.81 21.93
N PHE A 151 2.06 -6.54 20.64
CA PHE A 151 0.83 -5.92 20.17
C PHE A 151 -0.35 -6.88 20.22
N LYS A 152 -1.50 -6.40 20.68
CA LYS A 152 -2.75 -7.15 20.83
C LYS A 152 -3.92 -6.30 20.37
N ASN A 153 -5.06 -6.93 20.12
CA ASN A 153 -6.31 -6.24 19.75
C ASN A 153 -6.18 -5.32 18.53
N PHE A 154 -5.29 -5.64 17.61
CA PHE A 154 -5.22 -4.93 16.34
C PHE A 154 -6.14 -5.56 15.31
N GLN A 155 -6.41 -4.84 14.23
CA GLN A 155 -7.23 -5.36 13.15
C GLN A 155 -6.52 -5.22 11.81
N ILE A 156 -6.76 -6.18 10.93
CA ILE A 156 -6.40 -6.12 9.53
C ILE A 156 -7.64 -5.68 8.75
N ARG A 157 -7.61 -4.47 8.21
CA ARG A 157 -8.59 -4.02 7.21
C ARG A 157 -8.15 -4.57 5.86
N ILE A 158 -9.03 -5.25 5.15
CA ILE A 158 -8.74 -5.83 3.84
C ILE A 158 -9.78 -5.41 2.83
N ASN A 159 -9.37 -5.12 1.61
CA ASN A 159 -10.21 -4.85 0.47
C ASN A 159 -9.57 -5.44 -0.81
N GLU A 160 -10.25 -5.30 -1.91
CA GLU A 160 -9.80 -5.80 -3.21
C GLU A 160 -10.08 -4.74 -4.29
N ARG A 161 -9.04 -4.39 -5.03
CA ARG A 161 -9.12 -3.34 -6.06
C ARG A 161 -10.22 -3.61 -7.10
N ARG A 162 -10.41 -4.87 -7.47
CA ARG A 162 -11.42 -5.28 -8.45
C ARG A 162 -12.84 -5.17 -7.88
N ILE A 163 -13.01 -5.33 -6.57
CA ILE A 163 -14.31 -5.06 -5.90
C ILE A 163 -14.60 -3.57 -5.91
N LEU A 164 -13.62 -2.71 -5.61
CA LEU A 164 -13.78 -1.26 -5.72
C LEU A 164 -14.25 -0.84 -7.11
N LYS A 165 -13.62 -1.35 -8.16
CA LYS A 165 -14.00 -1.08 -9.55
C LYS A 165 -15.40 -1.60 -9.88
N ALA A 166 -15.75 -2.81 -9.42
CA ALA A 166 -17.06 -3.40 -9.63
C ALA A 166 -18.18 -2.59 -8.96
N MET A 167 -17.95 -2.07 -7.76
CA MET A 167 -18.92 -1.21 -7.06
C MET A 167 -19.16 0.08 -7.83
N ALA A 168 -18.13 0.71 -8.37
CA ALA A 168 -18.24 1.91 -9.20
C ALA A 168 -18.98 1.62 -10.52
N ALA A 169 -18.66 0.51 -11.19
CA ALA A 169 -19.32 0.08 -12.42
C ALA A 169 -20.80 -0.22 -12.20
N TYR A 170 -21.12 -0.97 -11.14
CA TYR A 170 -22.51 -1.29 -10.77
C TYR A 170 -23.35 -0.04 -10.51
N SER A 171 -22.74 0.99 -9.93
CA SER A 171 -23.39 2.26 -9.62
C SER A 171 -23.55 3.18 -10.84
N GLY A 172 -22.95 2.84 -11.97
CA GLY A 172 -23.08 3.59 -13.23
C GLY A 172 -22.10 4.75 -13.37
N PHE A 173 -21.02 4.80 -12.61
CA PHE A 173 -19.94 5.77 -12.84
C PHE A 173 -19.20 5.44 -14.14
N PRO A 174 -18.77 6.45 -14.94
CA PRO A 174 -17.92 6.24 -16.10
C PRO A 174 -16.55 5.68 -15.69
N GLU A 175 -15.99 4.76 -16.46
CA GLU A 175 -14.71 4.12 -16.14
C GLU A 175 -13.56 5.13 -16.00
N GLU A 176 -13.54 6.16 -16.84
CA GLU A 176 -12.57 7.26 -16.78
C GLU A 176 -12.64 8.08 -15.49
N SER A 177 -13.73 7.97 -14.73
CA SER A 177 -13.94 8.70 -13.49
C SER A 177 -13.68 7.87 -12.24
N TYR A 178 -13.33 6.58 -12.36
CA TYR A 178 -13.14 5.71 -11.19
C TYR A 178 -12.07 6.25 -10.24
N ASP A 179 -10.98 6.76 -10.75
CA ASP A 179 -9.91 7.31 -9.92
C ASP A 179 -10.37 8.51 -9.10
N SER A 180 -11.17 9.41 -9.68
CA SER A 180 -11.77 10.54 -8.95
C SER A 180 -12.73 10.06 -7.86
N VAL A 181 -13.60 9.09 -8.18
CA VAL A 181 -14.52 8.50 -7.20
C VAL A 181 -13.77 7.87 -6.02
N PHE A 182 -12.69 7.16 -6.29
CA PHE A 182 -11.89 6.51 -5.25
C PHE A 182 -11.11 7.51 -4.40
N ILE A 183 -10.65 8.61 -4.99
CA ILE A 183 -10.03 9.72 -4.24
C ILE A 183 -11.00 10.30 -3.23
N THR A 184 -12.25 10.50 -3.64
CA THR A 184 -13.30 11.01 -2.75
C THR A 184 -13.67 9.96 -1.70
N LEU A 185 -13.73 8.68 -2.08
CA LEU A 185 -14.00 7.59 -1.14
C LEU A 185 -12.91 7.46 -0.07
N ASP A 186 -11.65 7.72 -0.41
CA ASP A 186 -10.52 7.68 0.55
C ASP A 186 -10.68 8.67 1.72
N LYS A 187 -11.53 9.67 1.54
CA LYS A 187 -11.88 10.64 2.60
C LYS A 187 -12.98 10.15 3.54
N MET A 188 -13.54 8.95 3.32
CA MET A 188 -14.68 8.42 4.08
C MET A 188 -14.48 8.49 5.59
N ASP A 189 -13.31 8.15 6.09
CA ASP A 189 -13.00 8.16 7.52
C ASP A 189 -13.03 9.58 8.12
N LYS A 190 -12.84 10.62 7.29
CA LYS A 190 -12.82 12.02 7.71
C LYS A 190 -14.18 12.71 7.57
N ILE A 191 -14.87 12.49 6.46
CA ILE A 191 -16.07 13.24 6.09
C ILE A 191 -17.37 12.41 6.14
N GLY A 192 -17.27 11.10 6.33
CA GLY A 192 -18.40 10.18 6.38
C GLY A 192 -19.12 10.01 5.03
N LEU A 193 -20.17 9.18 5.03
CA LEU A 193 -20.97 8.90 3.82
C LEU A 193 -21.61 10.15 3.24
N GLU A 194 -22.15 11.03 4.08
CA GLU A 194 -22.80 12.26 3.64
C GLU A 194 -21.80 13.21 2.97
N GLY A 195 -20.62 13.38 3.57
CA GLY A 195 -19.55 14.19 2.98
C GLY A 195 -19.06 13.65 1.65
N VAL A 196 -18.93 12.32 1.50
CA VAL A 196 -18.60 11.69 0.22
C VAL A 196 -19.69 11.97 -0.82
N ALA A 197 -20.98 11.87 -0.45
CA ALA A 197 -22.09 12.21 -1.33
C ALA A 197 -22.01 13.65 -1.84
N GLU A 198 -21.80 14.60 -0.93
CA GLU A 198 -21.71 16.02 -1.27
C GLU A 198 -20.53 16.32 -2.21
N GLU A 199 -19.37 15.69 -1.98
CA GLU A 199 -18.22 15.88 -2.86
C GLU A 199 -18.46 15.30 -4.26
N LEU A 200 -19.04 14.10 -4.36
CA LEU A 200 -19.38 13.50 -5.64
C LEU A 200 -20.44 14.31 -6.40
N GLU A 201 -21.40 14.92 -5.71
CA GLU A 201 -22.35 15.85 -6.32
C GLU A 201 -21.66 17.11 -6.86
N LYS A 202 -20.70 17.67 -6.10
CA LYS A 202 -19.90 18.83 -6.54
C LYS A 202 -19.04 18.52 -7.77
N GLU A 203 -18.58 17.29 -7.90
CA GLU A 203 -17.84 16.80 -9.06
C GLU A 203 -18.76 16.58 -10.30
N GLY A 204 -20.09 16.68 -10.13
CA GLY A 204 -21.06 16.62 -11.22
C GLY A 204 -21.55 15.21 -11.55
N PHE A 205 -21.33 14.24 -10.70
CA PHE A 205 -21.85 12.88 -10.90
C PHE A 205 -23.37 12.82 -10.71
N ALA A 206 -24.02 11.91 -11.43
CA ALA A 206 -25.46 11.73 -11.38
C ALA A 206 -25.91 11.26 -9.98
N LYS A 207 -26.95 11.88 -9.45
CA LYS A 207 -27.49 11.55 -8.13
C LYS A 207 -27.87 10.08 -7.99
N GLU A 208 -28.43 9.48 -9.03
CA GLU A 208 -28.80 8.06 -9.04
C GLU A 208 -27.56 7.17 -8.83
N SER A 209 -26.44 7.49 -9.49
CA SER A 209 -25.18 6.77 -9.31
C SER A 209 -24.64 6.91 -7.88
N ILE A 210 -24.69 8.11 -7.32
CA ILE A 210 -24.25 8.39 -5.95
C ILE A 210 -25.12 7.61 -4.96
N ASP A 211 -26.44 7.67 -5.08
CA ASP A 211 -27.38 6.99 -4.18
C ASP A 211 -27.20 5.46 -4.23
N THR A 212 -27.00 4.88 -5.42
CA THR A 212 -26.73 3.45 -5.59
C THR A 212 -25.40 3.08 -4.93
N TYR A 213 -24.36 3.87 -5.17
CA TYR A 213 -23.02 3.65 -4.61
C TYR A 213 -23.03 3.66 -3.08
N LEU A 214 -23.61 4.69 -2.48
CA LEU A 214 -23.71 4.81 -1.04
C LEU A 214 -24.62 3.75 -0.43
N GLY A 215 -25.65 3.33 -1.15
CA GLY A 215 -26.51 2.21 -0.75
C GLY A 215 -25.74 0.90 -0.58
N LEU A 216 -24.75 0.62 -1.43
CA LEU A 216 -23.88 -0.54 -1.28
C LEU A 216 -23.12 -0.51 0.05
N PHE A 217 -22.52 0.61 0.42
CA PHE A 217 -21.77 0.73 1.67
C PHE A 217 -22.63 0.54 2.93
N LYS A 218 -23.91 0.88 2.86
CA LYS A 218 -24.84 0.68 3.99
C LYS A 218 -25.21 -0.79 4.21
N GLU A 219 -25.15 -1.60 3.16
CA GLU A 219 -25.55 -3.00 3.23
C GLU A 219 -24.36 -3.96 3.41
N ILE A 220 -23.15 -3.54 3.07
CA ILE A 220 -21.94 -4.35 3.20
C ILE A 220 -21.52 -4.42 4.67
N THR A 221 -21.49 -5.63 5.23
CA THR A 221 -20.93 -5.87 6.56
C THR A 221 -19.40 -6.04 6.51
N SER A 222 -18.75 -5.82 7.65
CA SER A 222 -17.27 -5.85 7.78
C SER A 222 -16.69 -7.25 7.94
N ASP A 223 -17.42 -8.28 7.64
CA ASP A 223 -17.06 -9.68 7.76
C ASP A 223 -17.14 -10.43 6.41
N ILE A 224 -16.99 -11.74 6.46
CA ILE A 224 -17.11 -12.62 5.29
C ILE A 224 -18.46 -12.50 4.59
N GLU A 225 -19.54 -12.23 5.33
CA GLU A 225 -20.87 -12.05 4.73
C GLU A 225 -20.93 -10.80 3.87
N GLY A 226 -20.16 -9.75 4.21
CA GLY A 226 -20.00 -8.57 3.34
C GLY A 226 -19.32 -8.91 2.02
N VAL A 227 -18.33 -9.80 2.03
CA VAL A 227 -17.67 -10.29 0.80
C VAL A 227 -18.66 -11.11 -0.05
N ARG A 228 -19.43 -11.98 0.58
CA ARG A 228 -20.47 -12.80 -0.09
C ARG A 228 -21.58 -11.93 -0.67
N TYR A 229 -21.98 -10.89 0.05
CA TYR A 229 -22.91 -9.89 -0.45
C TYR A 229 -22.39 -9.24 -1.74
N CYS A 230 -21.13 -8.81 -1.78
CA CYS A 230 -20.51 -8.25 -2.97
C CYS A 230 -20.52 -9.25 -4.14
N LYS A 231 -20.22 -10.51 -3.88
CA LYS A 231 -20.24 -11.57 -4.90
C LYS A 231 -21.61 -11.69 -5.58
N GLU A 232 -22.69 -11.70 -4.80
CA GLU A 232 -24.06 -11.83 -5.32
C GLU A 232 -24.55 -10.52 -5.97
N LYS A 233 -24.36 -9.41 -5.29
CA LYS A 233 -24.85 -8.10 -5.74
C LYS A 233 -24.17 -7.60 -6.99
N LEU A 234 -22.88 -7.84 -7.11
CA LEU A 234 -22.03 -7.35 -8.20
C LEU A 234 -21.78 -8.41 -9.30
N LYS A 235 -22.52 -9.50 -9.33
CA LYS A 235 -22.29 -10.65 -10.22
C LYS A 235 -22.21 -10.32 -11.71
N ASP A 236 -22.86 -9.25 -12.15
CA ASP A 236 -22.86 -8.83 -13.56
C ASP A 236 -21.60 -8.03 -13.95
N VAL A 237 -20.85 -7.53 -12.96
CA VAL A 237 -19.67 -6.66 -13.15
C VAL A 237 -18.42 -7.15 -12.40
N LEU A 238 -18.52 -8.19 -11.60
CA LEU A 238 -17.44 -8.76 -10.81
C LEU A 238 -17.27 -10.25 -11.14
N ASP A 239 -16.05 -10.66 -11.46
CA ASP A 239 -15.71 -12.09 -11.51
C ASP A 239 -15.90 -12.68 -10.10
N PRO A 240 -16.76 -13.70 -9.94
CA PRO A 240 -17.03 -14.32 -8.64
C PRO A 240 -15.78 -14.88 -7.98
N LYS A 241 -14.78 -15.28 -8.77
CA LYS A 241 -13.50 -15.77 -8.24
C LYS A 241 -12.78 -14.73 -7.38
N VAL A 242 -12.90 -13.45 -7.70
CA VAL A 242 -12.29 -12.36 -6.91
C VAL A 242 -12.81 -12.36 -5.48
N ALA A 243 -14.11 -12.46 -5.29
CA ALA A 243 -14.72 -12.55 -3.97
C ALA A 243 -14.39 -13.86 -3.25
N GLU A 244 -14.39 -14.98 -3.97
CA GLU A 244 -13.98 -16.29 -3.44
C GLU A 244 -12.53 -16.30 -2.95
N ASP A 245 -11.64 -15.69 -3.70
CA ASP A 245 -10.23 -15.56 -3.33
C ASP A 245 -10.07 -14.71 -2.07
N LEU A 246 -10.79 -13.59 -1.96
CA LEU A 246 -10.79 -12.75 -0.77
C LEU A 246 -11.36 -13.49 0.46
N GLU A 247 -12.46 -14.22 0.29
CA GLU A 247 -13.03 -15.07 1.33
C GLU A 247 -12.03 -16.15 1.79
N THR A 248 -11.30 -16.75 0.85
CA THR A 248 -10.26 -17.74 1.13
C THR A 248 -9.13 -17.13 1.96
N ILE A 249 -8.66 -15.94 1.61
CA ILE A 249 -7.63 -15.23 2.38
C ILE A 249 -8.09 -15.01 3.81
N ILE A 250 -9.28 -14.44 3.99
CA ILE A 250 -9.82 -14.11 5.33
C ILE A 250 -9.99 -15.39 6.17
N SER A 251 -10.65 -16.40 5.63
CA SER A 251 -10.95 -17.63 6.38
C SER A 251 -9.69 -18.43 6.70
N THR A 252 -8.74 -18.49 5.79
CA THR A 252 -7.47 -19.19 6.02
C THR A 252 -6.65 -18.50 7.09
N VAL A 253 -6.49 -17.17 7.01
CA VAL A 253 -5.79 -16.41 8.04
C VAL A 253 -6.44 -16.60 9.41
N ASP A 254 -7.76 -16.47 9.48
CA ASP A 254 -8.48 -16.67 10.77
C ASP A 254 -8.31 -18.06 11.35
N SER A 255 -8.19 -19.09 10.52
CA SER A 255 -8.04 -20.48 10.96
C SER A 255 -6.65 -20.81 11.51
N VAL A 256 -5.61 -20.13 11.07
CA VAL A 256 -4.21 -20.46 11.38
C VAL A 256 -3.44 -19.37 12.13
N LYS A 257 -4.04 -18.21 12.33
CA LYS A 257 -3.41 -17.10 13.04
C LYS A 257 -3.01 -17.46 14.47
N THR A 258 -1.89 -16.93 14.92
CA THR A 258 -1.38 -17.12 16.29
C THR A 258 -1.41 -15.84 17.12
N ALA A 259 -1.50 -14.68 16.49
CA ALA A 259 -1.61 -13.40 17.16
C ALA A 259 -3.08 -13.01 17.40
N ASP A 260 -3.30 -12.10 18.34
CA ASP A 260 -4.62 -11.61 18.72
C ASP A 260 -5.01 -10.41 17.83
N PHE A 261 -5.74 -10.69 16.76
CA PHE A 261 -6.25 -9.69 15.84
C PHE A 261 -7.53 -10.16 15.13
N LYS A 262 -8.23 -9.21 14.50
CA LYS A 262 -9.40 -9.46 13.65
C LYS A 262 -9.11 -9.14 12.20
N MET A 263 -9.65 -9.95 11.29
CA MET A 263 -9.78 -9.59 9.88
C MET A 263 -11.08 -8.84 9.66
N SER A 264 -11.00 -7.69 8.99
CA SER A 264 -12.16 -6.86 8.70
C SER A 264 -12.21 -6.52 7.20
N PHE A 265 -13.30 -6.91 6.53
CA PHE A 265 -13.54 -6.48 5.16
C PHE A 265 -13.99 -5.01 5.17
N ASP A 266 -13.25 -4.16 4.49
CA ASP A 266 -13.53 -2.74 4.45
C ASP A 266 -13.58 -2.23 3.00
N PRO A 267 -14.76 -2.12 2.41
CA PRO A 267 -14.91 -1.67 1.02
C PRO A 267 -14.55 -0.20 0.82
N THR A 268 -14.30 0.55 1.89
CA THR A 268 -13.85 1.95 1.82
C THR A 268 -12.33 2.08 1.81
N LEU A 269 -11.60 0.98 2.06
CA LEU A 269 -10.14 1.00 2.05
C LEU A 269 -9.62 1.19 0.64
N VAL A 270 -9.09 2.37 0.37
CA VAL A 270 -8.49 2.78 -0.90
C VAL A 270 -7.06 3.20 -0.63
N ARG A 271 -6.10 2.55 -1.27
CA ARG A 271 -4.68 2.90 -1.15
C ARG A 271 -4.00 2.76 -2.50
N GLY A 272 -2.99 3.61 -2.76
CA GLY A 272 -2.11 3.48 -3.90
C GLY A 272 -2.83 3.28 -5.23
N MET A 273 -3.64 4.25 -5.65
CA MET A 273 -4.54 4.17 -6.79
C MET A 273 -3.91 3.59 -8.07
N SER A 274 -2.65 3.90 -8.32
CA SER A 274 -1.87 3.42 -9.46
C SER A 274 -0.94 2.23 -9.11
N TYR A 275 -0.89 1.82 -7.85
CA TYR A 275 0.10 0.88 -7.32
C TYR A 275 -0.46 -0.52 -7.11
N TYR A 276 -1.62 -0.64 -6.46
CA TYR A 276 -2.25 -1.92 -6.15
C TYR A 276 -3.19 -2.36 -7.28
N THR A 277 -3.16 -3.66 -7.60
CA THR A 277 -3.98 -4.28 -8.66
C THR A 277 -4.92 -5.34 -8.15
N GLY A 278 -4.75 -5.82 -6.95
CA GLY A 278 -5.50 -6.89 -6.31
C GLY A 278 -5.88 -6.56 -4.86
N PRO A 279 -5.66 -7.51 -3.93
CA PRO A 279 -5.94 -7.30 -2.51
C PRO A 279 -5.12 -6.15 -1.92
N ILE A 280 -5.77 -5.41 -1.03
CA ILE A 280 -5.18 -4.33 -0.26
C ILE A 280 -5.44 -4.63 1.21
N PHE A 281 -4.43 -4.56 2.05
CA PHE A 281 -4.64 -4.71 3.48
C PHE A 281 -3.80 -3.73 4.30
N GLU A 282 -4.33 -3.36 5.44
CA GLU A 282 -3.76 -2.38 6.34
C GLU A 282 -4.01 -2.81 7.78
N ILE A 283 -3.02 -2.58 8.63
CA ILE A 283 -3.13 -2.87 10.06
C ILE A 283 -3.51 -1.59 10.78
N SER A 284 -4.56 -1.64 11.58
CA SER A 284 -5.00 -0.56 12.45
C SER A 284 -5.10 -1.01 13.90
N MET A 285 -4.93 -0.07 14.82
CA MET A 285 -5.00 -0.30 16.26
C MET A 285 -5.62 0.93 16.93
N ASP A 286 -6.73 0.73 17.64
CA ASP A 286 -7.51 1.82 18.23
C ASP A 286 -6.75 2.60 19.31
N GLU A 287 -5.88 1.91 20.07
CA GLU A 287 -5.11 2.51 21.17
C GLU A 287 -3.91 3.35 20.70
N PHE A 288 -3.46 3.16 19.47
CA PHE A 288 -2.30 3.86 18.90
C PHE A 288 -2.64 4.45 17.53
N CYS A 289 -3.17 5.66 17.58
CA CYS A 289 -3.43 6.47 16.38
C CYS A 289 -2.18 6.76 15.52
N LEU A 290 -1.01 6.21 15.87
CA LEU A 290 0.29 6.40 15.23
C LEU A 290 0.78 5.21 14.39
N LEU A 291 0.07 4.08 14.38
CA LEU A 291 0.31 3.00 13.41
C LEU A 291 -0.31 3.31 12.05
N TYR A 292 -0.52 4.58 11.81
CA TYR A 292 -0.91 5.01 10.51
C TYR A 292 0.19 4.73 9.51
N THR A 293 -0.16 3.87 8.60
CA THR A 293 -0.04 4.07 7.18
C THR A 293 1.08 5.01 6.83
N SER A 294 1.93 4.57 6.00
CA SER A 294 2.68 5.50 5.16
C SER A 294 1.69 6.59 4.75
N PRO A 295 1.83 7.84 5.21
CA PRO A 295 0.87 8.87 4.89
C PRO A 295 0.84 9.05 3.37
N SER A 296 -0.37 8.99 2.82
CA SER A 296 -0.56 9.34 1.43
C SER A 296 -0.03 10.76 1.19
N PRO A 297 0.61 11.04 0.06
CA PRO A 297 0.97 12.42 -0.32
C PRO A 297 -0.19 13.43 -0.25
N ARG A 298 -1.42 12.94 -0.23
CA ARG A 298 -2.65 13.74 -0.16
C ARG A 298 -3.00 14.29 1.22
N ASP A 299 -2.43 13.72 2.30
CA ASP A 299 -2.67 14.24 3.65
C ASP A 299 -1.95 15.59 3.91
N VAL A 300 -1.30 16.16 2.90
CA VAL A 300 -0.45 17.35 3.00
C VAL A 300 -1.19 18.64 2.61
N GLU A 301 -2.34 18.58 1.97
CA GLU A 301 -3.01 19.78 1.44
C GLU A 301 -3.98 20.46 2.42
N GLU A 302 -4.21 19.92 3.61
CA GLU A 302 -5.14 20.53 4.59
C GLU A 302 -4.51 20.73 5.98
N SER A 303 -3.53 21.63 6.06
CA SER A 303 -3.22 22.30 7.35
C SER A 303 -2.50 23.62 7.14
#